data_bf5d5f3b8c6e79e6cc46db0021568ef2
#
_entry.id   bf5d5f3b8c6e79e6cc46db0021568ef2
#
_cell.length_a   1.000
_cell.length_b   1.000
_cell.length_c   1.000
_cell.angle_alpha   90.00
_cell.angle_beta   90.00
_cell.angle_gamma   90.00
#
_symmetry.space_group_name_H-M   'P 1'
#
loop_
_entity.id
_entity.type
_entity.pdbx_description
1 polymer ?
#
loop_
_entity_poly.entity_id
_entity_poly.type
_entity_poly.pdbx_seq_one_letter_code
_entity_poly.pdbx_strand_id
1 'polypeptide(L)' 'MARDPVCGVILDEKTAKFEIKHEGETYYFCSVRCKKKFKRNRRKFVK' A
#
# COMPACT_ATOMS: atom_id res chain seq x y z
N MET A 1 -12.22 -2.68 -4.18
CA MET A 1 -11.35 -3.25 -3.15
C MET A 1 -9.88 -3.04 -3.54
N ALA A 2 -9.06 -2.83 -2.55
CA ALA A 2 -7.65 -2.54 -2.78
C ALA A 2 -6.79 -3.71 -2.34
N ARG A 3 -5.54 -3.72 -2.79
CA ARG A 3 -4.59 -4.75 -2.42
C ARG A 3 -3.35 -4.12 -1.83
N ASP A 4 -2.85 -4.70 -0.75
CA ASP A 4 -1.59 -4.29 -0.16
C ASP A 4 -0.45 -4.73 -1.09
N PRO A 5 0.34 -3.79 -1.66
CA PRO A 5 1.41 -4.16 -2.58
C PRO A 5 2.58 -4.85 -1.89
N VAL A 6 2.66 -4.77 -0.59
CA VAL A 6 3.76 -5.38 0.17
C VAL A 6 3.44 -6.82 0.55
N CYS A 7 2.33 -7.04 1.21
CA CYS A 7 1.98 -8.39 1.66
C CYS A 7 0.93 -9.08 0.81
N GLY A 8 0.30 -8.36 -0.12
CA GLY A 8 -0.65 -8.95 -1.06
C GLY A 8 -2.03 -9.21 -0.49
N VAL A 9 -2.30 -8.73 0.70
CA VAL A 9 -3.61 -8.90 1.33
C VAL A 9 -4.63 -8.00 0.65
N ILE A 10 -5.83 -8.53 0.45
CA ILE A 10 -6.91 -7.71 -0.10
C ILE A 10 -7.53 -6.91 1.03
N LEU A 11 -7.64 -5.60 0.81
CA LEU A 11 -8.14 -4.67 1.81
C LEU A 11 -9.37 -3.96 1.29
N ASP A 12 -10.24 -3.56 2.21
CA ASP A 12 -11.35 -2.68 1.89
C ASP A 12 -10.82 -1.25 2.01
N GLU A 13 -10.89 -0.50 0.92
CA GLU A 13 -10.39 0.88 0.89
C GLU A 13 -11.10 1.77 1.91
N LYS A 14 -12.30 1.41 2.33
CA LYS A 14 -13.03 2.15 3.35
C LYS A 14 -12.50 1.89 4.75
N THR A 15 -11.95 0.71 4.98
CA THR A 15 -11.44 0.33 6.29
C THR A 15 -9.93 0.38 6.41
N ALA A 16 -9.24 0.53 5.29
CA ALA A 16 -7.80 0.63 5.28
C ALA A 16 -7.36 1.92 5.98
N LYS A 17 -6.60 1.77 7.05
CA LYS A 17 -6.14 2.91 7.85
C LYS A 17 -4.91 3.58 7.28
N PHE A 18 -4.17 2.86 6.46
CA PHE A 18 -2.92 3.38 5.91
C PHE A 18 -3.00 3.40 4.39
N GLU A 19 -2.59 4.52 3.83
CA GLU A 19 -2.57 4.66 2.38
C GLU A 19 -1.44 5.59 1.95
N ILE A 20 -0.93 5.37 0.75
CA ILE A 20 0.05 6.24 0.13
C ILE A 20 -0.40 6.52 -1.28
N LYS A 21 -0.40 7.78 -1.65
CA LYS A 21 -0.70 8.19 -3.01
C LYS A 21 0.61 8.40 -3.76
N HIS A 22 0.80 7.69 -4.85
CA HIS A 22 2.03 7.76 -5.64
C HIS A 22 1.70 7.82 -7.12
N GLU A 23 2.14 8.88 -7.78
CA GLU A 23 1.95 9.08 -9.22
C GLU A 23 0.52 8.87 -9.70
N GLY A 24 -0.44 9.46 -8.99
CA GLY A 24 -1.84 9.37 -9.35
C GLY A 24 -2.53 8.08 -8.93
N GLU A 25 -1.82 7.16 -8.31
CA GLU A 25 -2.40 5.93 -7.83
C GLU A 25 -2.36 5.87 -6.31
N THR A 26 -3.41 5.30 -5.73
CA THR A 26 -3.50 5.15 -4.28
C THR A 26 -3.25 3.71 -3.90
N TYR A 27 -2.33 3.52 -2.97
CA TYR A 27 -1.98 2.20 -2.45
C TYR A 27 -2.40 2.10 -1.01
N TYR A 28 -3.03 0.99 -0.65
CA TYR A 28 -3.51 0.76 0.70
C TYR A 28 -2.65 -0.29 1.39
N PHE A 29 -2.52 -0.16 2.69
CA PHE A 29 -1.65 -1.04 3.47
C PHE A 29 -2.37 -1.58 4.70
N CYS A 30 -2.06 -2.82 5.03
CA CYS A 30 -2.68 -3.48 6.17
C CYS A 30 -2.12 -2.99 7.50
N SER A 31 -0.89 -2.46 7.49
CA SER A 31 -0.27 -1.96 8.70
C SER A 31 0.80 -0.92 8.34
N VAL A 32 1.26 -0.22 9.38
CA VAL A 32 2.32 0.78 9.22
C VAL A 32 3.63 0.15 8.74
N ARG A 33 3.85 -1.12 9.06
CA ARG A 33 5.04 -1.84 8.60
C ARG A 33 5.07 -1.91 7.08
N CYS A 34 3.96 -2.31 6.49
CA CYS A 34 3.84 -2.40 5.05
C CYS A 34 4.00 -1.03 4.42
N LYS A 35 3.41 -0.01 5.03
CA LYS A 35 3.53 1.36 4.56
C LYS A 35 4.98 1.81 4.52
N LYS A 36 5.72 1.59 5.60
CA LYS A 36 7.12 1.96 5.68
C LYS A 36 7.97 1.18 4.68
N LYS A 37 7.68 -0.10 4.56
CA LYS A 37 8.39 -0.96 3.63
C LYS A 37 8.20 -0.50 2.19
N PHE A 38 6.98 -0.12 1.85
CA PHE A 38 6.68 0.41 0.53
C PHE A 38 7.46 1.70 0.27
N LYS A 39 7.42 2.63 1.21
CA LYS A 39 8.14 3.89 1.07
C LYS A 39 9.64 3.68 0.86
N ARG A 40 10.19 2.70 1.58
CA ARG A 40 11.60 2.41 1.54
C ARG A 40 12.03 1.75 0.23
N ASN A 41 11.16 0.88 -0.31
CA ASN A 41 11.48 0.10 -1.49
C ASN A 41 10.41 0.24 -2.59
N ARG A 42 9.91 1.44 -2.76
CA ARG A 42 8.82 1.64 -3.73
C ARG A 42 9.17 1.22 -5.16
N ARG A 43 10.43 1.26 -5.54
CA ARG A 43 10.86 0.79 -6.86
C ARG A 43 10.58 -0.69 -7.07
N LYS A 44 10.57 -1.47 -5.99
CA LYS A 44 10.26 -2.89 -6.06
C LYS A 44 8.77 -3.14 -6.26
N PHE A 45 7.94 -2.30 -5.67
CA PHE A 45 6.50 -2.50 -5.66
C PHE A 45 5.78 -1.73 -6.75
N VAL A 46 6.36 -0.63 -7.19
CA VAL A 46 5.80 0.20 -8.26
C VAL A 46 6.77 0.14 -9.45
N LYS A 47 6.27 -0.31 -10.55
CA LYS A 47 7.07 -0.39 -11.77
C LYS A 47 6.84 0.80 -12.68
#